data_b2d8221bf90e53b44c67a2db677806b1
#
_entry.id   b2d8221bf90e53b44c67a2db677806b1
#
_cell.length_a   1.000
_cell.length_b   1.000
_cell.length_c   1.000
_cell.angle_alpha   90.00
_cell.angle_beta   90.00
_cell.angle_gamma   90.00
#
_symmetry.space_group_name_H-M   'P 1'
#
loop_
_entity.id
_entity.type
_entity.pdbx_description
1 polymer ?
#
loop_
_entity_poly.entity_id
_entity_poly.type
_entity_poly.pdbx_seq_one_letter_code
_entity_poly.pdbx_strand_id
1 'polypeptide(L)'
;MTLEPEHVTLEANGVRLHCARAGAGPLLLFLHGFPESWRCWRRQLEHFGARGRLAAAPDLRGYGLSDKPAGEAAYRARVLVEDVRQLAAALGGGRFALVGHDWGGAIAWAFAVAHPELLTHLVIVNSPHPYLFWRELASSPAQQAASQYMLLLRSAGAERLLSEDGHRRLWEMVSGDWGGTALGEEHRRSLRDAWAEPGALAGGLAYYRASPLYPPSPGDPGAAGLRLDPADFAVRVPTLVVWGERDRALLPGCLDGLDRCVPDLEVVRAPDASHWIVHEQPGLVTREIERFIAR
;
A
#
# COMPACT_ATOMS: atom_id res chain seq x y z
N MET A 1 16.12 -13.16 -21.16
CA MET A 1 16.33 -13.66 -19.79
C MET A 1 15.52 -12.77 -18.85
N THR A 2 14.61 -13.32 -18.07
CA THR A 2 13.93 -12.59 -16.99
C THR A 2 14.96 -12.27 -15.91
N LEU A 3 15.02 -11.02 -15.47
CA LEU A 3 15.92 -10.57 -14.41
C LEU A 3 15.30 -11.00 -13.07
N GLU A 4 15.83 -12.06 -12.44
CA GLU A 4 15.36 -12.47 -11.10
C GLU A 4 15.78 -11.40 -10.08
N PRO A 5 14.85 -10.96 -9.20
CA PRO A 5 15.17 -10.02 -8.14
C PRO A 5 16.18 -10.59 -7.14
N GLU A 6 17.14 -9.78 -6.74
CA GLU A 6 18.06 -10.04 -5.64
C GLU A 6 17.34 -9.73 -4.30
N HIS A 7 17.58 -10.55 -3.29
CA HIS A 7 17.03 -10.39 -1.95
C HIS A 7 18.08 -9.85 -0.98
N VAL A 8 17.79 -8.74 -0.35
CA VAL A 8 18.67 -8.11 0.66
C VAL A 8 17.88 -7.85 1.94
N THR A 9 18.59 -7.80 3.06
CA THR A 9 18.03 -7.31 4.33
C THR A 9 18.74 -6.02 4.70
N LEU A 10 17.99 -4.97 4.91
CA LEU A 10 18.49 -3.63 5.20
C LEU A 10 17.97 -3.16 6.56
N GLU A 11 18.84 -2.53 7.34
CA GLU A 11 18.43 -1.88 8.57
C GLU A 11 17.84 -0.49 8.28
N ALA A 12 16.64 -0.24 8.77
CA ALA A 12 15.95 1.03 8.65
C ALA A 12 15.12 1.29 9.90
N ASN A 13 15.27 2.43 10.54
CA ASN A 13 14.45 2.86 11.67
C ASN A 13 14.32 1.80 12.79
N GLY A 14 15.44 1.16 13.11
CA GLY A 14 15.55 0.17 14.19
C GLY A 14 14.89 -1.19 13.90
N VAL A 15 14.59 -1.49 12.63
CA VAL A 15 14.12 -2.80 12.17
C VAL A 15 14.89 -3.27 10.96
N ARG A 16 14.94 -4.57 10.77
CA ARG A 16 15.44 -5.19 9.55
C ARG A 16 14.29 -5.36 8.57
N LEU A 17 14.45 -4.77 7.40
CA LEU A 17 13.49 -4.90 6.30
C LEU A 17 14.09 -5.80 5.23
N HIS A 18 13.38 -6.88 4.90
CA HIS A 18 13.64 -7.67 3.72
C HIS A 18 13.21 -6.86 2.48
N CYS A 19 14.02 -6.84 1.45
CA CYS A 19 13.74 -6.11 0.23
C CYS A 19 14.16 -6.93 -0.99
N ALA A 20 13.26 -7.11 -1.94
CA ALA A 20 13.56 -7.61 -3.26
C ALA A 20 13.93 -6.43 -4.16
N ARG A 21 15.04 -6.54 -4.92
CA ARG A 21 15.50 -5.48 -5.82
C ARG A 21 16.01 -6.02 -7.14
N ALA A 22 15.91 -5.24 -8.20
CA ALA A 22 16.38 -5.61 -9.53
C ALA A 22 16.96 -4.42 -10.26
N GLY A 23 18.02 -4.65 -11.03
CA GLY A 23 18.66 -3.64 -11.86
C GLY A 23 19.53 -2.64 -11.10
N ALA A 24 19.84 -1.53 -11.77
CA ALA A 24 20.66 -0.44 -11.24
C ALA A 24 20.23 0.88 -11.91
N GLY A 25 20.48 2.02 -11.23
CA GLY A 25 20.14 3.35 -11.72
C GLY A 25 19.29 4.14 -10.72
N PRO A 26 18.52 5.13 -11.18
CA PRO A 26 17.61 5.89 -10.30
C PRO A 26 16.61 4.98 -9.60
N LEU A 27 16.42 5.17 -8.29
CA LEU A 27 15.55 4.34 -7.46
C LEU A 27 14.07 4.52 -7.84
N LEU A 28 13.38 3.38 -7.97
CA LEU A 28 11.94 3.25 -8.09
C LEU A 28 11.48 2.29 -6.99
N LEU A 29 10.86 2.83 -5.93
CA LEU A 29 10.50 2.08 -4.73
C LEU A 29 9.01 1.75 -4.73
N PHE A 30 8.68 0.48 -4.49
CA PHE A 30 7.32 -0.05 -4.53
C PHE A 30 6.89 -0.53 -3.15
N LEU A 31 5.74 -0.05 -2.66
CA LEU A 31 5.17 -0.43 -1.37
C LEU A 31 3.88 -1.22 -1.58
N HIS A 32 3.81 -2.41 -0.99
CA HIS A 32 2.62 -3.27 -1.03
C HIS A 32 1.62 -2.91 0.06
N GLY A 33 0.44 -3.52 0.03
CA GLY A 33 -0.60 -3.40 1.04
C GLY A 33 -0.89 -4.68 1.82
N PHE A 34 -2.06 -4.71 2.46
CA PHE A 34 -2.55 -5.86 3.21
C PHE A 34 -3.48 -6.72 2.33
N PRO A 35 -3.37 -8.01 2.37
CA PRO A 35 -2.42 -8.85 3.09
C PRO A 35 -1.27 -9.36 2.18
N GLU A 36 -0.73 -8.49 1.39
CA GLU A 36 0.27 -8.77 0.36
C GLU A 36 1.72 -8.78 0.89
N SER A 37 2.68 -8.95 -0.01
CA SER A 37 4.12 -8.87 0.20
C SER A 37 4.78 -8.18 -1.00
N TRP A 38 6.09 -8.01 -0.97
CA TRP A 38 6.87 -7.49 -2.10
C TRP A 38 6.52 -8.17 -3.45
N ARG A 39 6.07 -9.41 -3.43
CA ARG A 39 5.80 -10.24 -4.62
C ARG A 39 4.71 -9.69 -5.52
N CYS A 40 3.77 -8.88 -5.02
CA CYS A 40 2.77 -8.23 -5.87
C CYS A 40 3.42 -7.31 -6.92
N TRP A 41 4.64 -6.84 -6.64
CA TRP A 41 5.43 -5.99 -7.52
C TRP A 41 6.50 -6.72 -8.35
N ARG A 42 6.58 -8.06 -8.29
CA ARG A 42 7.63 -8.83 -8.99
C ARG A 42 7.75 -8.45 -10.47
N ARG A 43 6.63 -8.36 -11.19
CA ARG A 43 6.63 -8.00 -12.63
C ARG A 43 7.19 -6.62 -12.88
N GLN A 44 6.89 -5.66 -12.01
CA GLN A 44 7.41 -4.29 -12.08
C GLN A 44 8.90 -4.27 -11.77
N LEU A 45 9.37 -5.02 -10.77
CA LEU A 45 10.80 -5.13 -10.48
C LEU A 45 11.57 -5.65 -11.68
N GLU A 46 11.14 -6.75 -12.30
CA GLU A 46 11.74 -7.34 -13.48
C GLU A 46 11.74 -6.35 -14.66
N HIS A 47 10.61 -5.68 -14.91
CA HIS A 47 10.44 -4.74 -16.02
C HIS A 47 11.36 -3.52 -15.90
N PHE A 48 11.32 -2.84 -14.76
CA PHE A 48 12.09 -1.60 -14.56
C PHE A 48 13.56 -1.86 -14.31
N GLY A 49 13.89 -2.97 -13.62
CA GLY A 49 15.28 -3.40 -13.43
C GLY A 49 15.99 -3.66 -14.76
N ALA A 50 15.29 -4.25 -15.74
CA ALA A 50 15.83 -4.46 -17.08
C ALA A 50 15.95 -3.17 -17.92
N ARG A 51 15.44 -2.04 -17.43
CA ARG A 51 15.40 -0.74 -18.14
C ARG A 51 16.16 0.38 -17.44
N GLY A 52 17.20 0.02 -16.69
CA GLY A 52 18.12 0.99 -16.10
C GLY A 52 17.55 1.72 -14.86
N ARG A 53 16.64 1.09 -14.13
CA ARG A 53 16.19 1.54 -12.83
C ARG A 53 16.67 0.58 -11.75
N LEU A 54 16.98 1.09 -10.57
CA LEU A 54 17.00 0.28 -9.36
C LEU A 54 15.54 0.16 -8.88
N ALA A 55 14.87 -0.91 -9.28
CA ALA A 55 13.52 -1.20 -8.83
C ALA A 55 13.59 -2.02 -7.54
N ALA A 56 12.95 -1.56 -6.47
CA ALA A 56 13.01 -2.19 -5.16
C ALA A 56 11.62 -2.27 -4.51
N ALA A 57 11.33 -3.38 -3.85
CA ALA A 57 10.09 -3.60 -3.11
C ALA A 57 10.41 -4.30 -1.78
N PRO A 58 10.24 -3.64 -0.63
CA PRO A 58 10.37 -4.28 0.66
C PRO A 58 9.15 -5.14 0.98
N ASP A 59 9.34 -6.14 1.82
CA ASP A 59 8.29 -6.51 2.77
C ASP A 59 8.23 -5.38 3.81
N LEU A 60 7.09 -4.74 3.93
CA LEU A 60 6.91 -3.67 4.90
C LEU A 60 7.07 -4.19 6.35
N ARG A 61 7.38 -3.31 7.30
CA ARG A 61 7.39 -3.63 8.73
C ARG A 61 6.14 -4.44 9.09
N GLY A 62 6.32 -5.59 9.76
CA GLY A 62 5.21 -6.46 10.14
C GLY A 62 4.82 -7.51 9.10
N TYR A 63 5.43 -7.50 7.91
CA TYR A 63 5.09 -8.44 6.82
C TYR A 63 6.27 -9.34 6.46
N GLY A 64 5.94 -10.46 5.81
CA GLY A 64 6.89 -11.38 5.18
C GLY A 64 8.11 -11.67 6.02
N LEU A 65 9.30 -11.43 5.47
CA LEU A 65 10.59 -11.67 6.14
C LEU A 65 11.13 -10.46 6.93
N SER A 66 10.40 -9.34 6.94
CA SER A 66 10.76 -8.16 7.73
C SER A 66 10.45 -8.34 9.22
N ASP A 67 11.14 -7.57 10.06
CA ASP A 67 10.88 -7.56 11.51
C ASP A 67 9.45 -7.12 11.83
N LYS A 68 8.90 -7.70 12.89
CA LYS A 68 7.51 -7.55 13.33
C LYS A 68 7.44 -7.07 14.77
N PRO A 69 7.79 -5.79 15.03
CA PRO A 69 7.76 -5.24 16.40
C PRO A 69 6.37 -5.37 17.01
N ALA A 70 6.33 -5.66 18.32
CA ALA A 70 5.08 -5.71 19.05
C ALA A 70 4.52 -4.31 19.32
N GLY A 71 3.19 -4.21 19.44
CA GLY A 71 2.49 -3.02 19.85
C GLY A 71 2.15 -2.07 18.69
N GLU A 72 0.96 -1.49 18.75
CA GLU A 72 0.38 -0.64 17.70
C GLU A 72 1.20 0.64 17.45
N ALA A 73 1.88 1.16 18.47
CA ALA A 73 2.68 2.38 18.35
C ALA A 73 3.82 2.25 17.31
N ALA A 74 4.31 1.03 17.08
CA ALA A 74 5.32 0.72 16.08
C ALA A 74 4.81 0.82 14.63
N TYR A 75 3.49 0.92 14.44
CA TYR A 75 2.84 0.94 13.12
C TYR A 75 2.13 2.26 12.81
N ARG A 76 2.37 3.29 13.59
CA ARG A 76 1.84 4.64 13.31
C ARG A 76 2.46 5.19 12.03
N ALA A 77 1.69 5.96 11.26
CA ALA A 77 2.09 6.50 9.96
C ALA A 77 3.49 7.15 9.98
N ARG A 78 3.81 7.96 10.99
CA ARG A 78 5.14 8.59 11.14
C ARG A 78 6.31 7.59 11.21
N VAL A 79 6.07 6.41 11.82
CA VAL A 79 7.09 5.35 11.94
C VAL A 79 7.29 4.68 10.60
N LEU A 80 6.19 4.38 9.90
CA LEU A 80 6.21 3.74 8.58
C LEU A 80 6.82 4.68 7.50
N VAL A 81 6.56 5.97 7.59
CA VAL A 81 7.20 6.99 6.75
C VAL A 81 8.72 7.02 6.98
N GLU A 82 9.15 6.96 8.23
CA GLU A 82 10.58 6.93 8.55
C GLU A 82 11.27 5.64 8.08
N ASP A 83 10.57 4.50 8.10
CA ASP A 83 11.08 3.25 7.51
C ASP A 83 11.39 3.45 6.02
N VAL A 84 10.45 4.03 5.27
CA VAL A 84 10.61 4.30 3.83
C VAL A 84 11.77 5.27 3.59
N ARG A 85 11.89 6.33 4.41
CA ARG A 85 12.97 7.32 4.28
C ARG A 85 14.34 6.67 4.47
N GLN A 86 14.51 5.88 5.53
CA GLN A 86 15.79 5.23 5.82
C GLN A 86 16.08 4.10 4.84
N LEU A 87 15.08 3.33 4.42
CA LEU A 87 15.23 2.30 3.40
C LEU A 87 15.69 2.90 2.07
N ALA A 88 15.07 3.99 1.61
CA ALA A 88 15.47 4.69 0.40
C ALA A 88 16.92 5.18 0.49
N ALA A 89 17.33 5.72 1.63
CA ALA A 89 18.73 6.13 1.87
C ALA A 89 19.69 4.93 1.80
N ALA A 90 19.34 3.79 2.41
CA ALA A 90 20.16 2.57 2.38
C ALA A 90 20.26 1.95 0.96
N LEU A 91 19.27 2.18 0.10
CA LEU A 91 19.25 1.74 -1.30
C LEU A 91 20.01 2.66 -2.25
N GLY A 92 20.66 3.70 -1.78
CA GLY A 92 21.50 4.56 -2.61
C GLY A 92 21.19 6.05 -2.51
N GLY A 93 20.15 6.43 -1.76
CA GLY A 93 19.82 7.82 -1.43
C GLY A 93 19.45 8.70 -2.64
N GLY A 94 19.20 9.98 -2.37
CA GLY A 94 18.82 10.97 -3.38
C GLY A 94 17.30 11.01 -3.60
N ARG A 95 16.91 11.72 -4.67
CA ARG A 95 15.47 11.80 -5.04
C ARG A 95 15.06 10.54 -5.80
N PHE A 96 13.87 10.02 -5.52
CA PHE A 96 13.38 8.77 -6.10
C PHE A 96 11.90 8.86 -6.47
N ALA A 97 11.43 7.91 -7.27
CA ALA A 97 10.00 7.72 -7.53
C ALA A 97 9.44 6.68 -6.55
N LEU A 98 8.28 7.00 -5.96
CA LEU A 98 7.60 6.16 -4.99
C LEU A 98 6.27 5.67 -5.54
N VAL A 99 6.05 4.36 -5.48
CA VAL A 99 4.81 3.69 -5.92
C VAL A 99 4.20 2.99 -4.72
N GLY A 100 2.91 3.15 -4.48
CA GLY A 100 2.24 2.47 -3.37
C GLY A 100 0.84 1.95 -3.74
N HIS A 101 0.51 0.75 -3.25
CA HIS A 101 -0.81 0.15 -3.36
C HIS A 101 -1.39 -0.08 -1.97
N ASP A 102 -2.69 0.15 -1.77
CA ASP A 102 -3.41 -0.08 -0.51
C ASP A 102 -2.70 0.60 0.68
N TRP A 103 -2.30 -0.11 1.75
CA TRP A 103 -1.51 0.45 2.84
C TRP A 103 -0.17 1.06 2.39
N GLY A 104 0.48 0.45 1.39
CA GLY A 104 1.67 1.04 0.77
C GLY A 104 1.38 2.39 0.14
N GLY A 105 0.19 2.57 -0.45
CA GLY A 105 -0.28 3.85 -0.97
C GLY A 105 -0.58 4.86 0.15
N ALA A 106 -1.19 4.41 1.27
CA ALA A 106 -1.41 5.27 2.43
C ALA A 106 -0.10 5.80 3.02
N ILE A 107 0.94 4.94 3.10
CA ILE A 107 2.29 5.35 3.50
C ILE A 107 2.91 6.32 2.48
N ALA A 108 2.75 6.03 1.19
CA ALA A 108 3.31 6.85 0.11
C ALA A 108 2.68 8.26 0.08
N TRP A 109 1.37 8.39 0.31
CA TRP A 109 0.71 9.69 0.52
C TRP A 109 1.31 10.44 1.72
N ALA A 110 1.42 9.77 2.87
CA ALA A 110 1.99 10.39 4.07
C ALA A 110 3.46 10.78 3.88
N PHE A 111 4.22 9.98 3.13
CA PHE A 111 5.60 10.29 2.77
C PHE A 111 5.70 11.53 1.87
N ALA A 112 4.84 11.64 0.87
CA ALA A 112 4.83 12.79 -0.05
C ALA A 112 4.47 14.12 0.64
N VAL A 113 3.65 14.06 1.69
CA VAL A 113 3.36 15.22 2.55
C VAL A 113 4.56 15.57 3.43
N ALA A 114 5.21 14.56 4.05
CA ALA A 114 6.28 14.77 5.02
C ALA A 114 7.64 15.09 4.37
N HIS A 115 7.94 14.51 3.21
CA HIS A 115 9.25 14.55 2.55
C HIS A 115 9.12 14.79 1.03
N PRO A 116 8.41 15.82 0.57
CA PRO A 116 8.23 16.10 -0.86
C PRO A 116 9.56 16.32 -1.59
N GLU A 117 10.58 16.84 -0.89
CA GLU A 117 11.92 17.11 -1.44
C GLU A 117 12.68 15.84 -1.85
N LEU A 118 12.32 14.68 -1.29
CA LEU A 118 12.94 13.39 -1.61
C LEU A 118 12.28 12.69 -2.81
N LEU A 119 11.11 13.15 -3.26
CA LEU A 119 10.40 12.52 -4.36
C LEU A 119 10.61 13.25 -5.69
N THR A 120 10.81 12.48 -6.76
CA THR A 120 10.67 12.95 -8.14
C THR A 120 9.23 12.80 -8.61
N HIS A 121 8.60 11.68 -8.31
CA HIS A 121 7.24 11.32 -8.70
C HIS A 121 6.60 10.47 -7.60
N LEU A 122 5.29 10.60 -7.47
CA LEU A 122 4.44 9.74 -6.66
C LEU A 122 3.46 8.98 -7.56
N VAL A 123 3.35 7.67 -7.37
CA VAL A 123 2.34 6.86 -8.05
C VAL A 123 1.53 6.09 -7.01
N ILE A 124 0.24 6.26 -7.06
CA ILE A 124 -0.71 5.61 -6.14
C ILE A 124 -1.61 4.66 -6.93
N VAL A 125 -1.73 3.45 -6.43
CA VAL A 125 -2.61 2.43 -7.03
C VAL A 125 -3.65 2.03 -5.98
N ASN A 126 -4.92 2.25 -6.27
CA ASN A 126 -6.06 1.93 -5.39
C ASN A 126 -5.78 2.20 -3.90
N SER A 127 -5.43 3.43 -3.59
CA SER A 127 -5.26 3.91 -2.20
C SER A 127 -5.72 5.36 -2.09
N PRO A 128 -6.68 5.67 -1.21
CA PRO A 128 -7.23 7.00 -1.12
C PRO A 128 -6.27 7.98 -0.45
N HIS A 129 -6.37 9.23 -0.85
CA HIS A 129 -5.71 10.32 -0.14
C HIS A 129 -6.22 10.43 1.30
N PRO A 130 -5.38 10.55 2.33
CA PRO A 130 -5.79 10.45 3.73
C PRO A 130 -6.93 11.40 4.13
N TYR A 131 -6.86 12.66 3.68
CA TYR A 131 -7.91 13.63 3.94
C TYR A 131 -9.24 13.26 3.27
N LEU A 132 -9.22 12.79 2.03
CA LEU A 132 -10.44 12.39 1.33
C LEU A 132 -11.03 11.10 1.89
N PHE A 133 -10.19 10.16 2.29
CA PHE A 133 -10.66 8.95 2.96
C PHE A 133 -11.29 9.27 4.32
N TRP A 134 -10.68 10.17 5.10
CA TRP A 134 -11.31 10.70 6.31
C TRP A 134 -12.69 11.29 6.03
N ARG A 135 -12.81 12.14 5.02
CA ARG A 135 -14.08 12.75 4.61
C ARG A 135 -15.14 11.70 4.28
N GLU A 136 -14.78 10.71 3.47
CA GLU A 136 -15.67 9.63 3.07
C GLU A 136 -16.09 8.76 4.28
N LEU A 137 -15.16 8.40 5.15
CA LEU A 137 -15.47 7.65 6.37
C LEU A 137 -16.35 8.45 7.35
N ALA A 138 -16.19 9.77 7.39
CA ALA A 138 -16.96 10.64 8.28
C ALA A 138 -18.39 10.90 7.77
N SER A 139 -18.60 10.94 6.44
CA SER A 139 -19.82 11.51 5.86
C SER A 139 -20.52 10.63 4.80
N SER A 140 -19.86 9.63 4.22
CA SER A 140 -20.44 8.80 3.16
C SER A 140 -20.94 7.45 3.72
N PRO A 141 -22.27 7.23 3.80
CA PRO A 141 -22.81 5.94 4.24
C PRO A 141 -22.33 4.75 3.38
N ALA A 142 -22.12 4.98 2.07
CA ALA A 142 -21.63 3.95 1.17
C ALA A 142 -20.20 3.54 1.52
N GLN A 143 -19.28 4.51 1.73
CA GLN A 143 -17.91 4.22 2.11
C GLN A 143 -17.83 3.63 3.52
N GLN A 144 -18.65 4.11 4.47
CA GLN A 144 -18.75 3.52 5.81
C GLN A 144 -19.12 2.04 5.74
N ALA A 145 -20.13 1.69 4.92
CA ALA A 145 -20.53 0.30 4.70
C ALA A 145 -19.42 -0.53 4.05
N ALA A 146 -18.76 -0.02 3.01
CA ALA A 146 -17.65 -0.67 2.33
C ALA A 146 -16.44 -0.89 3.26
N SER A 147 -16.26 -0.05 4.27
CA SER A 147 -15.15 -0.09 5.21
C SER A 147 -15.41 -0.90 6.49
N GLN A 148 -16.57 -1.55 6.64
CA GLN A 148 -16.91 -2.31 7.89
C GLN A 148 -15.90 -3.43 8.18
N TYR A 149 -15.27 -4.01 7.17
CA TYR A 149 -14.21 -5.00 7.36
C TYR A 149 -13.07 -4.50 8.25
N MET A 150 -12.78 -3.19 8.24
CA MET A 150 -11.73 -2.60 9.06
C MET A 150 -12.00 -2.79 10.55
N LEU A 151 -13.27 -2.76 10.99
CA LEU A 151 -13.65 -3.00 12.40
C LEU A 151 -13.34 -4.45 12.80
N LEU A 152 -13.58 -5.41 11.89
CA LEU A 152 -13.17 -6.80 12.11
C LEU A 152 -11.66 -6.92 12.26
N LEU A 153 -10.89 -6.31 11.35
CA LEU A 153 -9.42 -6.38 11.36
C LEU A 153 -8.81 -5.69 12.60
N ARG A 154 -9.49 -4.71 13.16
CA ARG A 154 -9.11 -4.01 14.40
C ARG A 154 -9.43 -4.81 15.67
N SER A 155 -10.34 -5.78 15.59
CA SER A 155 -10.81 -6.52 16.75
C SER A 155 -9.73 -7.39 17.40
N ALA A 156 -9.83 -7.63 18.70
CA ALA A 156 -8.91 -8.48 19.44
C ALA A 156 -8.92 -9.96 18.96
N GLY A 157 -10.01 -10.40 18.34
CA GLY A 157 -10.16 -11.77 17.82
C GLY A 157 -9.69 -11.96 16.38
N ALA A 158 -9.26 -10.87 15.70
CA ALA A 158 -8.97 -10.90 14.26
C ALA A 158 -7.88 -11.91 13.89
N GLU A 159 -6.78 -11.96 14.64
CA GLU A 159 -5.68 -12.89 14.36
C GLU A 159 -6.14 -14.36 14.36
N ARG A 160 -6.87 -14.74 15.41
CA ARG A 160 -7.43 -16.11 15.49
C ARG A 160 -8.37 -16.38 14.32
N LEU A 161 -9.30 -15.46 14.06
CA LEU A 161 -10.28 -15.62 12.99
C LEU A 161 -9.65 -15.73 11.60
N LEU A 162 -8.59 -14.98 11.34
CA LEU A 162 -7.89 -14.97 10.05
C LEU A 162 -6.92 -16.14 9.87
N SER A 163 -6.46 -16.77 10.97
CA SER A 163 -5.61 -17.97 10.91
C SER A 163 -6.40 -19.27 10.78
N GLU A 164 -7.71 -19.25 11.06
CA GLU A 164 -8.58 -20.42 10.96
C GLU A 164 -8.61 -21.00 9.53
N ASP A 165 -8.77 -22.32 9.41
CA ASP A 165 -8.93 -23.05 8.15
C ASP A 165 -7.82 -22.72 7.10
N GLY A 166 -6.57 -22.61 7.53
CA GLY A 166 -5.45 -22.31 6.65
C GLY A 166 -5.55 -20.94 5.99
N HIS A 167 -5.97 -19.93 6.77
CA HIS A 167 -6.13 -18.55 6.33
C HIS A 167 -7.27 -18.36 5.30
N ARG A 168 -8.30 -19.19 5.35
CA ARG A 168 -9.40 -19.16 4.38
C ARG A 168 -10.00 -17.76 4.20
N ARG A 169 -10.23 -17.01 5.30
CA ARG A 169 -10.80 -15.66 5.21
C ARG A 169 -9.90 -14.64 4.52
N LEU A 170 -8.58 -14.70 4.78
CA LEU A 170 -7.64 -13.87 4.03
C LEU A 170 -7.66 -14.22 2.55
N TRP A 171 -7.74 -15.52 2.27
CA TRP A 171 -7.83 -15.99 0.90
C TRP A 171 -9.11 -15.48 0.21
N GLU A 172 -10.26 -15.53 0.88
CA GLU A 172 -11.52 -14.99 0.38
C GLU A 172 -11.44 -13.48 0.12
N MET A 173 -10.72 -12.71 0.96
CA MET A 173 -10.47 -11.27 0.75
C MET A 173 -9.67 -11.01 -0.54
N VAL A 174 -8.67 -11.82 -0.84
CA VAL A 174 -7.77 -11.62 -1.99
C VAL A 174 -8.34 -12.22 -3.29
N SER A 175 -9.13 -13.30 -3.21
CA SER A 175 -9.57 -14.10 -4.36
C SER A 175 -11.08 -14.19 -4.53
N GLY A 176 -11.85 -13.70 -3.57
CA GLY A 176 -13.32 -13.77 -3.58
C GLY A 176 -14.00 -12.67 -4.39
N ASP A 177 -15.16 -12.24 -3.93
CA ASP A 177 -15.99 -11.18 -4.56
C ASP A 177 -15.28 -9.81 -4.71
N TRP A 178 -14.07 -9.69 -4.19
CA TRP A 178 -13.25 -8.48 -4.31
C TRP A 178 -12.52 -8.39 -5.65
N GLY A 179 -12.86 -9.27 -6.58
CA GLY A 179 -12.36 -9.24 -7.94
C GLY A 179 -11.29 -10.27 -8.24
N GLY A 180 -11.17 -11.30 -7.39
CA GLY A 180 -10.17 -12.33 -7.48
C GLY A 180 -10.08 -12.94 -8.88
N THR A 181 -9.20 -12.40 -9.67
CA THR A 181 -8.69 -13.07 -10.84
C THR A 181 -7.75 -14.17 -10.41
N ALA A 182 -7.50 -15.09 -11.31
CA ALA A 182 -6.64 -16.24 -11.08
C ALA A 182 -5.22 -15.81 -10.70
N LEU A 183 -5.01 -15.55 -9.40
CA LEU A 183 -3.65 -15.57 -8.86
C LEU A 183 -3.07 -16.95 -9.14
N GLY A 184 -1.94 -16.99 -9.82
CA GLY A 184 -1.26 -18.25 -10.11
C GLY A 184 -0.91 -19.01 -8.82
N GLU A 185 -0.78 -20.33 -8.91
CA GLU A 185 -0.55 -21.17 -7.72
C GLU A 185 0.75 -20.81 -6.97
N GLU A 186 1.76 -20.35 -7.69
CA GLU A 186 3.00 -19.83 -7.07
C GLU A 186 2.73 -18.64 -6.16
N HIS A 187 1.94 -17.67 -6.63
CA HIS A 187 1.58 -16.49 -5.84
C HIS A 187 0.71 -16.87 -4.63
N ARG A 188 -0.24 -17.80 -4.83
CA ARG A 188 -1.07 -18.34 -3.74
C ARG A 188 -0.24 -18.98 -2.63
N ARG A 189 0.74 -19.78 -3.01
CA ARG A 189 1.66 -20.43 -2.05
C ARG A 189 2.45 -19.36 -1.29
N SER A 190 3.01 -18.42 -2.01
CA SER A 190 3.78 -17.32 -1.43
C SER A 190 3.00 -16.50 -0.40
N LEU A 191 1.71 -16.19 -0.67
CA LEU A 191 0.86 -15.49 0.30
C LEU A 191 0.64 -16.33 1.54
N ARG A 192 0.31 -17.63 1.39
CA ARG A 192 0.14 -18.53 2.52
C ARG A 192 1.41 -18.62 3.38
N ASP A 193 2.56 -18.74 2.74
CA ASP A 193 3.85 -18.80 3.43
C ASP A 193 4.11 -17.47 4.19
N ALA A 194 3.84 -16.32 3.56
CA ALA A 194 4.00 -15.02 4.19
C ALA A 194 3.04 -14.81 5.39
N TRP A 195 1.80 -15.29 5.31
CA TRP A 195 0.83 -15.21 6.41
C TRP A 195 1.14 -16.17 7.55
N ALA A 196 1.77 -17.30 7.26
CA ALA A 196 2.19 -18.29 8.24
C ALA A 196 3.44 -17.89 9.03
N GLU A 197 4.17 -16.86 8.56
CA GLU A 197 5.33 -16.35 9.30
C GLU A 197 4.92 -15.86 10.70
N PRO A 198 5.69 -16.22 11.75
CA PRO A 198 5.37 -15.80 13.12
C PRO A 198 5.22 -14.29 13.25
N GLY A 199 4.06 -13.85 13.73
CA GLY A 199 3.74 -12.43 13.94
C GLY A 199 3.27 -11.69 12.68
N ALA A 200 3.20 -12.30 11.49
CA ALA A 200 2.81 -11.63 10.26
C ALA A 200 1.37 -11.10 10.31
N LEU A 201 0.43 -11.91 10.83
CA LEU A 201 -0.95 -11.45 11.00
C LEU A 201 -1.04 -10.31 12.02
N ALA A 202 -0.38 -10.44 13.16
CA ALA A 202 -0.35 -9.39 14.18
C ALA A 202 0.23 -8.08 13.62
N GLY A 203 1.33 -8.16 12.87
CA GLY A 203 1.97 -7.04 12.20
C GLY A 203 1.05 -6.36 11.17
N GLY A 204 0.45 -7.13 10.25
CA GLY A 204 -0.48 -6.59 9.26
C GLY A 204 -1.72 -5.95 9.87
N LEU A 205 -2.30 -6.56 10.92
CA LEU A 205 -3.45 -6.02 11.65
C LEU A 205 -3.10 -4.77 12.47
N ALA A 206 -1.85 -4.62 12.89
CA ALA A 206 -1.40 -3.45 13.64
C ALA A 206 -1.50 -2.15 12.82
N TYR A 207 -1.45 -2.20 11.49
CA TYR A 207 -1.70 -1.05 10.62
C TYR A 207 -3.12 -0.50 10.82
N TYR A 208 -4.10 -1.40 10.81
CA TYR A 208 -5.50 -1.03 11.05
C TYR A 208 -5.71 -0.52 12.48
N ARG A 209 -5.14 -1.17 13.47
CA ARG A 209 -5.27 -0.80 14.89
C ARG A 209 -4.61 0.53 15.20
N ALA A 210 -3.44 0.81 14.60
CA ALA A 210 -2.70 2.06 14.76
C ALA A 210 -3.31 3.25 14.02
N SER A 211 -4.12 3.00 12.98
CA SER A 211 -4.74 4.04 12.16
C SER A 211 -5.94 4.66 12.87
N PRO A 212 -6.08 5.99 12.90
CA PRO A 212 -7.27 6.66 13.36
C PRO A 212 -8.39 6.68 12.30
N LEU A 213 -8.11 6.26 11.05
CA LEU A 213 -9.05 6.27 9.95
C LEU A 213 -9.78 4.92 9.86
N TYR A 214 -10.97 4.85 10.43
CA TYR A 214 -11.88 3.69 10.38
C TYR A 214 -13.34 4.17 10.46
N PRO A 215 -14.29 3.39 9.96
CA PRO A 215 -15.70 3.80 9.97
C PRO A 215 -16.26 3.85 11.39
N PRO A 216 -17.31 4.65 11.64
CA PRO A 216 -17.98 4.69 12.94
C PRO A 216 -18.62 3.35 13.27
N SER A 217 -18.75 3.09 14.58
CA SER A 217 -19.46 1.94 15.15
C SER A 217 -20.28 2.34 16.39
N PRO A 218 -21.18 1.52 16.91
CA PRO A 218 -21.93 1.85 18.11
C PRO A 218 -21.02 2.25 19.28
N GLY A 219 -21.16 3.51 19.72
CA GLY A 219 -20.36 4.08 20.83
C GLY A 219 -18.96 4.58 20.45
N ASP A 220 -18.54 4.44 19.19
CA ASP A 220 -17.27 4.94 18.70
C ASP A 220 -17.47 5.70 17.38
N PRO A 221 -17.20 7.02 17.34
CA PRO A 221 -17.37 7.82 16.14
C PRO A 221 -16.34 7.52 15.04
N GLY A 222 -15.26 6.78 15.33
CA GLY A 222 -14.21 6.50 14.38
C GLY A 222 -13.67 7.79 13.73
N ALA A 223 -13.47 7.76 12.42
CA ALA A 223 -13.00 8.90 11.65
C ALA A 223 -13.90 10.16 11.79
N ALA A 224 -15.21 10.00 12.03
CA ALA A 224 -16.14 11.12 12.21
C ALA A 224 -15.84 11.95 13.48
N GLY A 225 -15.13 11.37 14.45
CA GLY A 225 -14.65 12.09 15.65
C GLY A 225 -13.42 12.97 15.42
N LEU A 226 -12.76 12.85 14.27
CA LEU A 226 -11.56 13.62 13.94
C LEU A 226 -11.89 14.98 13.32
N ARG A 227 -10.93 15.88 13.39
CA ARG A 227 -10.93 17.18 12.70
C ARG A 227 -9.62 17.28 11.94
N LEU A 228 -9.69 17.23 10.61
CA LEU A 228 -8.52 17.35 9.73
C LEU A 228 -8.64 18.60 8.88
N ASP A 229 -7.53 19.32 8.72
CA ASP A 229 -7.43 20.44 7.80
C ASP A 229 -6.84 19.94 6.46
N PRO A 230 -7.48 20.19 5.30
CA PRO A 230 -6.94 19.79 4.00
C PRO A 230 -5.54 20.36 3.72
N ALA A 231 -5.21 21.52 4.30
CA ALA A 231 -3.90 22.13 4.13
C ALA A 231 -2.75 21.27 4.68
N ASP A 232 -3.01 20.49 5.73
CA ASP A 232 -2.02 19.59 6.34
C ASP A 232 -1.70 18.37 5.46
N PHE A 233 -2.49 18.15 4.41
CA PHE A 233 -2.39 16.99 3.52
C PHE A 233 -2.05 17.37 2.08
N ALA A 234 -1.65 18.60 1.81
CA ALA A 234 -1.32 19.04 0.45
C ALA A 234 -0.07 18.32 -0.09
N VAL A 235 -0.21 17.67 -1.23
CA VAL A 235 0.88 16.97 -1.92
C VAL A 235 1.39 17.82 -3.08
N ARG A 236 2.67 18.17 -3.05
CA ARG A 236 3.31 19.07 -4.04
C ARG A 236 4.24 18.34 -5.01
N VAL A 237 4.14 17.02 -5.06
CA VAL A 237 4.92 16.15 -5.94
C VAL A 237 4.07 15.79 -7.15
N PRO A 238 4.62 15.77 -8.37
CA PRO A 238 3.90 15.20 -9.52
C PRO A 238 3.34 13.83 -9.18
N THR A 239 2.03 13.67 -9.31
CA THR A 239 1.32 12.49 -8.80
C THR A 239 0.44 11.85 -9.86
N LEU A 240 0.62 10.55 -10.05
CA LEU A 240 -0.28 9.69 -10.81
C LEU A 240 -1.10 8.82 -9.86
N VAL A 241 -2.40 8.79 -10.08
CA VAL A 241 -3.29 7.82 -9.43
C VAL A 241 -3.83 6.86 -10.49
N VAL A 242 -3.62 5.56 -10.29
CA VAL A 242 -4.22 4.49 -11.09
C VAL A 242 -5.31 3.83 -10.25
N TRP A 243 -6.54 3.84 -10.73
CA TRP A 243 -7.70 3.43 -9.94
C TRP A 243 -8.57 2.42 -10.65
N GLY A 244 -8.73 1.23 -10.07
CA GLY A 244 -9.70 0.22 -10.48
C GLY A 244 -11.09 0.59 -9.95
N GLU A 245 -12.04 0.85 -10.84
CA GLU A 245 -13.36 1.37 -10.47
C GLU A 245 -14.30 0.33 -9.86
N ARG A 246 -13.96 -0.96 -9.94
CA ARG A 246 -14.70 -2.05 -9.29
C ARG A 246 -14.21 -2.35 -7.87
N ASP A 247 -13.38 -1.47 -7.30
CA ASP A 247 -12.96 -1.58 -5.90
C ASP A 247 -14.19 -1.47 -4.97
N ARG A 248 -14.42 -2.51 -4.17
CA ARG A 248 -15.55 -2.59 -3.24
C ARG A 248 -15.21 -2.12 -1.83
N ALA A 249 -13.92 -1.97 -1.54
CA ALA A 249 -13.43 -1.49 -0.24
C ALA A 249 -13.19 0.02 -0.25
N LEU A 250 -12.63 0.52 -1.35
CA LEU A 250 -12.26 1.91 -1.55
C LEU A 250 -13.05 2.44 -2.75
N LEU A 251 -14.14 3.12 -2.47
CA LEU A 251 -15.08 3.55 -3.51
C LEU A 251 -14.55 4.75 -4.31
N PRO A 252 -14.97 4.91 -5.59
CA PRO A 252 -14.53 6.02 -6.44
C PRO A 252 -14.75 7.43 -5.88
N GLY A 253 -15.70 7.61 -4.94
CA GLY A 253 -15.91 8.86 -4.20
C GLY A 253 -14.66 9.34 -3.45
N CYS A 254 -13.73 8.45 -3.13
CA CYS A 254 -12.43 8.79 -2.55
C CYS A 254 -11.55 9.64 -3.48
N LEU A 255 -11.88 9.75 -4.76
CA LEU A 255 -11.16 10.59 -5.73
C LEU A 255 -11.77 11.99 -5.87
N ASP A 256 -12.98 12.22 -5.36
CA ASP A 256 -13.69 13.48 -5.55
C ASP A 256 -12.97 14.62 -4.83
N GLY A 257 -12.52 15.63 -5.60
CA GLY A 257 -11.79 16.78 -5.08
C GLY A 257 -10.31 16.53 -4.80
N LEU A 258 -9.72 15.44 -5.31
CA LEU A 258 -8.31 15.12 -5.14
C LEU A 258 -7.40 16.19 -5.79
N ASP A 259 -7.84 16.80 -6.88
CA ASP A 259 -7.17 17.93 -7.55
C ASP A 259 -6.92 19.13 -6.63
N ARG A 260 -7.74 19.29 -5.58
CA ARG A 260 -7.55 20.36 -4.58
C ARG A 260 -6.42 20.07 -3.59
N CYS A 261 -6.14 18.79 -3.37
CA CYS A 261 -5.06 18.33 -2.50
C CYS A 261 -3.74 18.14 -3.26
N VAL A 262 -3.82 17.90 -4.58
CA VAL A 262 -2.69 17.53 -5.44
C VAL A 262 -2.75 18.36 -6.71
N PRO A 263 -2.06 19.53 -6.78
CA PRO A 263 -2.12 20.42 -7.94
C PRO A 263 -1.56 19.83 -9.25
N ASP A 264 -0.53 18.97 -9.18
CA ASP A 264 0.04 18.26 -10.34
C ASP A 264 -0.41 16.80 -10.31
N LEU A 265 -1.70 16.60 -10.63
CA LEU A 265 -2.39 15.33 -10.57
C LEU A 265 -2.73 14.79 -11.95
N GLU A 266 -2.48 13.51 -12.15
CA GLU A 266 -3.05 12.71 -13.23
C GLU A 266 -3.80 11.51 -12.65
N VAL A 267 -4.99 11.22 -13.17
CA VAL A 267 -5.81 10.06 -12.76
C VAL A 267 -6.10 9.18 -13.96
N VAL A 268 -5.70 7.93 -13.87
CA VAL A 268 -6.04 6.87 -14.83
C VAL A 268 -7.05 5.94 -14.18
N ARG A 269 -8.26 5.90 -14.74
CA ARG A 269 -9.35 5.04 -14.28
C ARG A 269 -9.40 3.76 -15.11
N ALA A 270 -9.45 2.62 -14.43
CA ALA A 270 -9.58 1.30 -15.02
C ALA A 270 -10.98 0.73 -14.72
N PRO A 271 -11.96 0.86 -15.63
CA PRO A 271 -13.35 0.54 -15.34
C PRO A 271 -13.60 -0.95 -15.08
N ASP A 272 -12.71 -1.81 -15.56
CA ASP A 272 -12.82 -3.26 -15.45
C ASP A 272 -11.91 -3.88 -14.37
N ALA A 273 -11.16 -3.06 -13.63
CA ALA A 273 -10.28 -3.52 -12.56
C ALA A 273 -10.89 -3.23 -11.18
N SER A 274 -10.54 -4.09 -10.23
CA SER A 274 -10.91 -3.97 -8.83
C SER A 274 -9.76 -3.37 -7.98
N HIS A 275 -9.86 -3.52 -6.67
CA HIS A 275 -8.76 -3.24 -5.74
C HIS A 275 -7.45 -3.95 -6.13
N TRP A 276 -7.56 -5.14 -6.72
CA TRP A 276 -6.45 -6.01 -7.07
C TRP A 276 -5.86 -5.73 -8.47
N ILE A 277 -6.00 -4.51 -8.97
CA ILE A 277 -5.52 -4.07 -10.30
C ILE A 277 -4.06 -4.41 -10.57
N VAL A 278 -3.21 -4.46 -9.54
CA VAL A 278 -1.79 -4.85 -9.65
C VAL A 278 -1.63 -6.28 -10.18
N HIS A 279 -2.62 -7.15 -9.93
CA HIS A 279 -2.69 -8.52 -10.40
C HIS A 279 -3.53 -8.68 -11.65
N GLU A 280 -4.65 -7.95 -11.72
CA GLU A 280 -5.61 -8.03 -12.82
C GLU A 280 -5.09 -7.39 -14.09
N GLN A 281 -4.47 -6.22 -13.97
CA GLN A 281 -3.97 -5.43 -15.10
C GLN A 281 -2.51 -4.97 -14.89
N PRO A 282 -1.56 -5.87 -14.60
CA PRO A 282 -0.17 -5.49 -14.32
C PRO A 282 0.49 -4.75 -15.49
N GLY A 283 0.09 -5.06 -16.72
CA GLY A 283 0.58 -4.38 -17.91
C GLY A 283 0.11 -2.92 -18.01
N LEU A 284 -1.13 -2.61 -17.60
CA LEU A 284 -1.62 -1.24 -17.50
C LEU A 284 -0.81 -0.47 -16.45
N VAL A 285 -0.73 -1.02 -15.24
CA VAL A 285 0.00 -0.39 -14.12
C VAL A 285 1.45 -0.10 -14.53
N THR A 286 2.14 -1.07 -15.15
CA THR A 286 3.53 -0.89 -15.60
C THR A 286 3.65 0.23 -16.63
N ARG A 287 2.81 0.24 -17.69
CA ARG A 287 2.85 1.28 -18.73
C ARG A 287 2.62 2.67 -18.17
N GLU A 288 1.63 2.81 -17.30
CA GLU A 288 1.30 4.13 -16.74
C GLU A 288 2.40 4.64 -15.82
N ILE A 289 3.01 3.78 -15.00
CA ILE A 289 4.20 4.15 -14.21
C ILE A 289 5.33 4.58 -15.15
N GLU A 290 5.68 3.76 -16.15
CA GLU A 290 6.79 4.04 -17.08
C GLU A 290 6.60 5.37 -17.80
N ARG A 291 5.40 5.59 -18.36
CA ARG A 291 5.03 6.83 -19.03
C ARG A 291 5.14 8.05 -18.12
N PHE A 292 4.68 7.92 -16.87
CA PHE A 292 4.61 9.03 -15.94
C PHE A 292 5.99 9.44 -15.41
N ILE A 293 6.84 8.48 -15.02
CA ILE A 293 8.18 8.77 -14.47
C ILE A 293 9.20 9.17 -15.54
N ALA A 294 8.85 9.15 -16.82
CA ALA A 294 9.67 9.60 -17.93
C ALA A 294 9.49 11.11 -18.25
N ARG A 295 8.57 11.80 -17.55
CA ARG A 295 8.38 13.25 -17.67
C ARG A 295 9.55 14.03 -17.01
#